data_199cd85211a2e9c4c69ed320b2cfa720
#
_entry.id   199cd85211a2e9c4c69ed320b2cfa720
#
_cell.length_a   1.000
_cell.length_b   1.000
_cell.length_c   1.000
_cell.angle_alpha   90.00
_cell.angle_beta   90.00
_cell.angle_gamma   90.00
#
_symmetry.space_group_name_H-M   'P 1'
#
loop_
_entity.id
_entity.type
_entity.pdbx_description
1 polymer ?
#
loop_
_entity_poly.entity_id
_entity_poly.type
_entity_poly.pdbx_seq_one_letter_code
_entity_poly.pdbx_strand_id
1 'polypeptide(L)'
;SDLESRNPPILRGAAGREIHPSRQFVPHSLSGKTQIDMTPSLYYNTVTPLLREILDKLMRAPELSLFRLVGGTSLSLRLGHRESVDIDMFTGQDYGTIDWRAIYELLRREFAYADNRIQEDGLHSFGESFYLGESEFKRVKVDLFYTDPFLQPAEQIDGIRMAALEDIVAMKVDVVLRGGRKKDFWDLHELKQNYTIGQMLDLHRQRYPWTHERETIIRNFTSFQLADEDFDPNCLRGKYWEFIKMD
;
A
#
# COMPACT_ATOMS: atom_id res chain seq x y z
N SER A 1 30.54 55.99 25.75
CA SER A 1 29.59 56.89 26.41
C SER A 1 28.27 56.13 26.60
N ASP A 2 28.03 55.48 27.66
CA ASP A 2 27.59 56.04 28.94
C ASP A 2 26.07 56.20 29.04
N LEU A 3 25.62 55.53 30.06
CA LEU A 3 24.69 55.90 31.11
C LEU A 3 23.21 55.48 30.88
N GLU A 4 22.63 54.83 31.73
CA GLU A 4 22.29 54.71 33.16
C GLU A 4 20.78 54.40 33.30
N SER A 5 20.54 53.33 33.99
CA SER A 5 19.68 53.13 35.16
C SER A 5 18.52 54.12 35.38
N ARG A 6 17.33 53.57 35.73
CA ARG A 6 16.50 54.01 36.88
C ARG A 6 15.29 53.08 37.08
N ASN A 7 15.28 52.36 38.22
CA ASN A 7 14.05 52.00 38.98
C ASN A 7 13.56 53.18 39.76
N PRO A 8 12.27 53.36 40.04
CA PRO A 8 11.71 53.32 41.39
C PRO A 8 10.21 52.97 41.44
N PRO A 9 9.55 53.10 42.58
CA PRO A 9 9.81 52.62 43.92
C PRO A 9 8.65 51.76 44.51
N ILE A 10 8.95 51.16 45.66
CA ILE A 10 8.07 50.40 46.54
C ILE A 10 7.09 51.31 47.28
N LEU A 11 5.80 50.92 47.34
CA LEU A 11 4.87 51.39 48.36
C LEU A 11 4.35 50.22 49.19
N ARG A 12 4.61 50.36 50.56
CA ARG A 12 4.08 49.53 51.62
C ARG A 12 2.72 50.05 52.11
N GLY A 13 1.87 49.13 52.52
CA GLY A 13 0.71 49.42 53.38
C GLY A 13 -0.13 48.18 53.54
N ALA A 14 0.00 47.46 54.49
CA ALA A 14 -0.50 47.26 55.86
C ALA A 14 -1.93 46.68 55.89
N ALA A 15 -2.00 45.57 56.57
CA ALA A 15 -3.07 45.06 57.42
C ALA A 15 -3.62 43.68 57.08
N GLY A 16 -3.32 42.82 58.02
CA GLY A 16 -3.57 41.42 58.15
C GLY A 16 -5.02 40.94 58.11
N ARG A 17 -5.14 39.68 57.66
CA ARG A 17 -6.09 38.68 58.17
C ARG A 17 -5.52 37.30 57.91
N GLU A 18 -5.34 36.56 58.98
CA GLU A 18 -5.07 35.10 58.91
C GLU A 18 -6.25 34.40 58.25
N ILE A 19 -5.95 33.58 57.27
CA ILE A 19 -6.92 32.66 56.73
C ILE A 19 -6.30 31.27 56.81
N HIS A 20 -7.01 30.37 57.48
CA HIS A 20 -6.69 28.92 57.62
C HIS A 20 -6.39 28.21 56.29
N PRO A 21 -5.54 27.17 56.32
CA PRO A 21 -5.20 26.43 55.10
C PRO A 21 -6.38 25.57 54.66
N SER A 22 -6.91 25.90 53.49
CA SER A 22 -7.92 25.12 52.77
C SER A 22 -7.28 23.83 52.26
N ARG A 23 -7.99 22.73 52.48
CA ARG A 23 -7.69 21.37 52.03
C ARG A 23 -7.22 21.34 50.57
N GLN A 24 -6.06 20.73 50.35
CA GLN A 24 -5.60 20.38 49.03
C GLN A 24 -6.58 19.39 48.39
N PHE A 25 -7.21 19.83 47.31
CA PHE A 25 -7.99 18.99 46.44
C PHE A 25 -7.00 18.13 45.59
N VAL A 26 -6.90 16.85 45.91
CA VAL A 26 -6.17 15.87 45.06
C VAL A 26 -7.11 15.47 43.93
N PRO A 27 -6.82 15.78 42.69
CA PRO A 27 -7.63 15.25 41.60
C PRO A 27 -7.34 13.76 41.49
N HIS A 28 -8.36 12.93 41.68
CA HIS A 28 -8.33 11.52 41.30
C HIS A 28 -8.06 11.46 39.80
N SER A 29 -6.88 10.96 39.44
CA SER A 29 -6.54 10.61 38.08
C SER A 29 -7.41 9.45 37.66
N LEU A 30 -8.45 9.70 36.88
CA LEU A 30 -9.12 8.71 36.05
C LEU A 30 -8.19 8.41 34.88
N SER A 31 -7.16 7.63 35.14
CA SER A 31 -6.32 7.03 34.13
C SER A 31 -7.00 5.75 33.64
N GLY A 32 -7.81 5.90 32.62
CA GLY A 32 -8.46 4.82 31.93
C GLY A 32 -8.75 5.24 30.50
N LYS A 33 -7.78 5.90 29.82
CA LYS A 33 -7.80 5.97 28.37
C LYS A 33 -7.34 4.62 27.85
N THR A 34 -8.31 3.73 27.58
CA THR A 34 -8.09 2.61 26.67
C THR A 34 -7.62 3.23 25.36
N GLN A 35 -6.32 3.16 25.11
CA GLN A 35 -5.73 3.50 23.83
C GLN A 35 -6.32 2.48 22.88
N ILE A 36 -7.34 2.86 22.11
CA ILE A 36 -7.83 2.05 20.99
C ILE A 36 -6.64 2.02 20.04
N ASP A 37 -5.99 0.87 19.94
CA ASP A 37 -4.95 0.60 18.98
C ASP A 37 -5.62 0.63 17.60
N MET A 38 -5.58 1.80 16.95
CA MET A 38 -6.07 2.04 15.61
C MET A 38 -5.03 1.56 14.58
N THR A 39 -4.48 0.37 14.81
CA THR A 39 -3.72 -0.30 13.75
C THR A 39 -4.67 -0.53 12.57
N PRO A 40 -4.34 -0.06 11.36
CA PRO A 40 -5.24 -0.27 10.20
C PRO A 40 -5.43 -1.76 10.00
N SER A 41 -6.66 -2.23 10.21
CA SER A 41 -7.04 -3.62 9.97
C SER A 41 -7.23 -3.82 8.48
N LEU A 42 -6.60 -4.85 7.92
CA LEU A 42 -6.76 -5.22 6.52
C LEU A 42 -8.09 -5.92 6.26
N TYR A 43 -8.66 -5.72 5.08
CA TYR A 43 -9.91 -6.34 4.64
C TYR A 43 -9.67 -7.73 4.06
N TYR A 44 -9.43 -8.73 4.91
CA TYR A 44 -9.15 -10.12 4.49
C TYR A 44 -10.33 -10.81 3.79
N ASN A 45 -11.54 -10.27 3.89
CA ASN A 45 -12.69 -10.75 3.11
C ASN A 45 -12.57 -10.48 1.61
N THR A 46 -11.55 -9.73 1.18
CA THR A 46 -11.27 -9.43 -0.24
C THR A 46 -10.40 -10.47 -0.92
N VAL A 47 -9.89 -11.45 -0.18
CA VAL A 47 -9.01 -12.50 -0.70
C VAL A 47 -9.47 -13.87 -0.21
N THR A 48 -9.15 -14.91 -0.98
CA THR A 48 -9.44 -16.29 -0.55
C THR A 48 -8.56 -16.72 0.62
N PRO A 49 -9.01 -17.69 1.44
CA PRO A 49 -8.16 -18.26 2.51
C PRO A 49 -6.83 -18.78 1.98
N LEU A 50 -6.82 -19.43 0.81
CA LEU A 50 -5.60 -19.93 0.17
C LEU A 50 -4.64 -18.80 -0.19
N LEU A 51 -5.15 -17.71 -0.79
CA LEU A 51 -4.33 -16.56 -1.14
C LEU A 51 -3.69 -15.95 0.13
N ARG A 52 -4.48 -15.80 1.19
CA ARG A 52 -3.99 -15.29 2.48
C ARG A 52 -2.88 -16.19 3.04
N GLU A 53 -3.08 -17.52 3.07
CA GLU A 53 -2.07 -18.46 3.56
C GLU A 53 -0.76 -18.35 2.76
N ILE A 54 -0.86 -18.31 1.43
CA ILE A 54 0.31 -18.16 0.55
C ILE A 54 1.01 -16.84 0.84
N LEU A 55 0.28 -15.73 0.90
CA LEU A 55 0.82 -14.40 1.18
C LEU A 55 1.55 -14.38 2.55
N ASP A 56 0.95 -14.93 3.58
CA ASP A 56 1.55 -15.03 4.92
C ASP A 56 2.88 -15.81 4.91
N LYS A 57 2.96 -16.93 4.17
CA LYS A 57 4.20 -17.69 4.00
C LYS A 57 5.27 -16.88 3.27
N LEU A 58 4.91 -16.23 2.16
CA LEU A 58 5.84 -15.42 1.37
C LEU A 58 6.38 -14.21 2.18
N MET A 59 5.54 -13.58 3.00
CA MET A 59 5.96 -12.45 3.84
C MET A 59 6.94 -12.80 4.96
N ARG A 60 6.89 -14.05 5.45
CA ARG A 60 7.81 -14.56 6.48
C ARG A 60 9.13 -15.07 5.92
N ALA A 61 9.20 -15.31 4.61
CA ALA A 61 10.40 -15.86 3.97
C ALA A 61 11.52 -14.82 3.86
N PRO A 62 12.71 -15.07 4.44
CA PRO A 62 13.85 -14.15 4.34
C PRO A 62 14.27 -13.89 2.89
N GLU A 63 14.16 -14.89 2.02
CA GLU A 63 14.52 -14.83 0.59
C GLU A 63 13.69 -13.77 -0.14
N LEU A 64 12.49 -13.45 0.36
CA LEU A 64 11.57 -12.46 -0.21
C LEU A 64 11.53 -11.14 0.57
N SER A 65 12.46 -10.92 1.49
CA SER A 65 12.50 -9.73 2.37
C SER A 65 12.60 -8.41 1.59
N LEU A 66 13.14 -8.42 0.38
CA LEU A 66 13.29 -7.25 -0.49
C LEU A 66 12.06 -6.95 -1.35
N PHE A 67 11.08 -7.86 -1.38
CA PHE A 67 9.85 -7.68 -2.14
C PHE A 67 8.75 -7.05 -1.29
N ARG A 68 7.86 -6.30 -1.94
CA ARG A 68 6.68 -5.64 -1.35
C ARG A 68 5.43 -6.06 -2.10
N LEU A 69 4.34 -6.29 -1.38
CA LEU A 69 3.03 -6.47 -2.00
C LEU A 69 2.60 -5.17 -2.69
N VAL A 70 2.23 -5.28 -3.96
CA VAL A 70 1.74 -4.19 -4.81
C VAL A 70 0.40 -4.56 -5.45
N GLY A 71 -0.01 -3.82 -6.45
CA GLY A 71 -1.11 -4.17 -7.34
C GLY A 71 -2.49 -4.17 -6.70
N GLY A 72 -3.37 -4.96 -7.31
CA GLY A 72 -4.78 -5.03 -6.91
C GLY A 72 -5.00 -5.62 -5.54
N THR A 73 -4.21 -6.63 -5.14
CA THR A 73 -4.35 -7.28 -3.83
C THR A 73 -3.95 -6.35 -2.69
N SER A 74 -2.89 -5.54 -2.86
CA SER A 74 -2.54 -4.52 -1.88
C SER A 74 -3.68 -3.50 -1.69
N LEU A 75 -4.30 -3.03 -2.79
CA LEU A 75 -5.44 -2.11 -2.71
C LEU A 75 -6.68 -2.76 -2.11
N SER A 76 -7.01 -3.98 -2.52
CA SER A 76 -8.17 -4.71 -2.00
C SER A 76 -8.08 -4.92 -0.49
N LEU A 77 -6.91 -5.34 0.01
CA LEU A 77 -6.66 -5.51 1.44
C LEU A 77 -6.76 -4.18 2.20
N ARG A 78 -6.32 -3.06 1.62
CA ARG A 78 -6.39 -1.73 2.26
C ARG A 78 -7.76 -1.09 2.21
N LEU A 79 -8.47 -1.24 1.09
CA LEU A 79 -9.69 -0.47 0.81
C LEU A 79 -10.97 -1.29 0.94
N GLY A 80 -10.92 -2.62 0.86
CA GLY A 80 -12.10 -3.47 0.96
C GLY A 80 -13.11 -3.31 -0.18
N HIS A 81 -12.68 -2.81 -1.34
CA HIS A 81 -13.60 -2.38 -2.41
C HIS A 81 -13.97 -3.48 -3.40
N ARG A 82 -13.11 -4.45 -3.63
CA ARG A 82 -13.33 -5.60 -4.51
C ARG A 82 -12.51 -6.81 -4.10
N GLU A 83 -12.85 -7.97 -4.59
CA GLU A 83 -12.01 -9.17 -4.44
C GLU A 83 -10.76 -9.10 -5.33
N SER A 84 -9.70 -9.75 -4.86
CA SER A 84 -8.46 -9.95 -5.60
C SER A 84 -8.00 -11.40 -5.51
N VAL A 85 -7.40 -11.91 -6.60
CA VAL A 85 -7.11 -13.34 -6.79
C VAL A 85 -5.65 -13.64 -7.07
N ASP A 86 -4.83 -12.62 -7.31
CA ASP A 86 -3.41 -12.73 -7.64
C ASP A 86 -2.55 -12.09 -6.53
N ILE A 87 -1.29 -12.49 -6.42
CA ILE A 87 -0.30 -11.86 -5.54
C ILE A 87 0.78 -11.23 -6.41
N ASP A 88 0.89 -9.91 -6.39
CA ASP A 88 1.94 -9.15 -7.04
C ASP A 88 2.95 -8.67 -6.00
N MET A 89 4.18 -9.15 -6.05
CA MET A 89 5.27 -8.71 -5.15
C MET A 89 6.43 -8.19 -5.98
N PHE A 90 6.75 -6.92 -5.79
CA PHE A 90 7.79 -6.26 -6.58
C PHE A 90 8.95 -5.77 -5.72
N THR A 91 10.13 -5.72 -6.32
CA THR A 91 11.35 -5.21 -5.70
C THR A 91 11.95 -4.06 -6.51
N GLY A 92 12.37 -3.00 -5.83
CA GLY A 92 13.11 -1.89 -6.45
C GLY A 92 14.63 -2.05 -6.35
N GLN A 93 15.12 -3.27 -6.14
CA GLN A 93 16.55 -3.57 -6.12
C GLN A 93 17.13 -3.54 -7.55
N ASP A 94 18.46 -3.37 -7.63
CA ASP A 94 19.15 -3.41 -8.91
C ASP A 94 18.96 -4.77 -9.60
N TYR A 95 18.80 -4.73 -10.91
CA TYR A 95 18.62 -5.94 -11.72
C TYR A 95 19.79 -6.91 -11.52
N GLY A 96 19.46 -8.19 -11.34
CA GLY A 96 20.44 -9.27 -11.15
C GLY A 96 20.92 -9.45 -9.69
N THR A 97 20.40 -8.68 -8.73
CA THR A 97 20.78 -8.81 -7.31
C THR A 97 19.96 -9.84 -6.54
N ILE A 98 18.81 -10.28 -7.07
CA ILE A 98 17.95 -11.27 -6.43
C ILE A 98 18.49 -12.67 -6.66
N ASP A 99 18.61 -13.44 -5.58
CA ASP A 99 18.95 -14.86 -5.63
C ASP A 99 17.71 -15.69 -5.97
N TRP A 100 17.45 -15.82 -7.27
CA TRP A 100 16.33 -16.59 -7.78
C TRP A 100 16.41 -18.07 -7.43
N ARG A 101 17.63 -18.62 -7.32
CA ARG A 101 17.81 -20.01 -6.93
C ARG A 101 17.29 -20.26 -5.51
N ALA A 102 17.63 -19.40 -4.56
CA ALA A 102 17.12 -19.48 -3.20
C ALA A 102 15.59 -19.36 -3.17
N ILE A 103 15.01 -18.48 -4.01
CA ILE A 103 13.55 -18.35 -4.14
C ILE A 103 12.93 -19.65 -4.67
N TYR A 104 13.48 -20.26 -5.69
CA TYR A 104 12.96 -21.55 -6.20
C TYR A 104 13.02 -22.67 -5.16
N GLU A 105 14.12 -22.77 -4.44
CA GLU A 105 14.27 -23.75 -3.36
C GLU A 105 13.23 -23.51 -2.25
N LEU A 106 13.00 -22.25 -1.88
CA LEU A 106 11.94 -21.85 -0.96
C LEU A 106 10.56 -22.30 -1.45
N LEU A 107 10.18 -21.94 -2.67
CA LEU A 107 8.85 -22.24 -3.20
C LEU A 107 8.57 -23.73 -3.28
N ARG A 108 9.56 -24.54 -3.68
CA ARG A 108 9.47 -26.00 -3.71
C ARG A 108 9.35 -26.63 -2.32
N ARG A 109 9.95 -25.99 -1.30
CA ARG A 109 9.91 -26.46 0.08
C ARG A 109 8.59 -26.14 0.77
N GLU A 110 8.05 -24.93 0.53
CA GLU A 110 6.92 -24.39 1.30
C GLU A 110 5.55 -24.76 0.71
N PHE A 111 5.48 -25.09 -0.59
CA PHE A 111 4.21 -25.33 -1.26
C PHE A 111 4.14 -26.73 -1.85
N ALA A 112 2.99 -27.42 -1.64
CA ALA A 112 2.75 -28.73 -2.21
C ALA A 112 2.67 -28.70 -3.74
N TYR A 113 2.20 -27.58 -4.30
CA TYR A 113 2.22 -27.29 -5.71
C TYR A 113 2.95 -25.97 -5.96
N ALA A 114 4.05 -26.03 -6.68
CA ALA A 114 4.74 -24.91 -7.27
C ALA A 114 4.97 -25.24 -8.75
N ASP A 115 4.48 -24.41 -9.67
CA ASP A 115 4.64 -24.66 -11.10
C ASP A 115 6.13 -24.70 -11.45
N ASN A 116 6.56 -25.85 -11.97
CA ASN A 116 7.96 -26.14 -12.27
C ASN A 116 8.40 -25.68 -13.68
N ARG A 117 7.68 -24.76 -14.32
CA ARG A 117 8.13 -24.15 -15.59
C ARG A 117 9.35 -23.25 -15.43
N ILE A 118 10.13 -23.53 -14.39
CA ILE A 118 11.38 -22.85 -14.09
C ILE A 118 12.37 -23.29 -15.17
N GLN A 119 12.70 -22.39 -16.05
CA GLN A 119 13.83 -22.57 -16.95
C GLN A 119 15.11 -22.52 -16.10
N GLU A 120 15.75 -23.67 -15.94
CA GLU A 120 17.03 -23.78 -15.23
C GLU A 120 18.17 -23.02 -15.93
N ASP A 121 17.92 -22.46 -17.11
CA ASP A 121 18.91 -21.85 -17.99
C ASP A 121 19.31 -20.42 -17.66
N GLY A 122 18.94 -19.92 -16.49
CA GLY A 122 19.65 -18.81 -15.81
C GLY A 122 19.50 -17.40 -16.35
N LEU A 123 18.72 -17.16 -17.40
CA LEU A 123 18.39 -15.81 -17.84
C LEU A 123 17.01 -15.41 -17.28
N HIS A 124 17.02 -15.05 -16.00
CA HIS A 124 15.84 -14.40 -15.40
C HIS A 124 15.71 -13.02 -16.01
N SER A 125 14.65 -12.81 -16.80
CA SER A 125 14.30 -11.49 -17.30
C SER A 125 13.94 -10.57 -16.11
N PHE A 126 13.04 -9.63 -16.26
CA PHE A 126 12.67 -8.71 -15.17
C PHE A 126 11.89 -9.35 -14.00
N GLY A 127 11.73 -10.65 -13.96
CA GLY A 127 11.02 -11.41 -12.93
C GLY A 127 10.32 -12.64 -13.48
N GLU A 128 9.52 -13.30 -12.64
CA GLU A 128 8.81 -14.52 -12.99
C GLU A 128 7.42 -14.59 -12.36
N SER A 129 6.53 -15.34 -13.03
CA SER A 129 5.20 -15.69 -12.57
C SER A 129 5.17 -17.16 -12.16
N PHE A 130 4.65 -17.39 -10.95
CA PHE A 130 4.49 -18.72 -10.36
C PHE A 130 3.01 -19.02 -10.14
N TYR A 131 2.67 -20.30 -10.11
CA TYR A 131 1.40 -20.77 -9.57
C TYR A 131 1.70 -21.61 -8.34
N LEU A 132 1.26 -21.13 -7.17
CA LEU A 132 1.51 -21.76 -5.87
C LEU A 132 0.21 -22.22 -5.23
N GLY A 133 0.23 -23.38 -4.57
CA GLY A 133 -0.96 -23.85 -3.92
C GLY A 133 -0.89 -25.29 -3.41
N GLU A 134 -2.06 -25.91 -3.30
CA GLU A 134 -2.21 -27.30 -2.87
C GLU A 134 -2.14 -28.28 -4.05
N SER A 135 -2.60 -27.84 -5.23
CA SER A 135 -2.61 -28.64 -6.49
C SER A 135 -2.74 -27.75 -7.71
N GLU A 136 -2.63 -28.32 -8.88
CA GLU A 136 -2.85 -27.64 -10.16
C GLU A 136 -4.24 -26.92 -10.24
N PHE A 137 -5.26 -27.47 -9.58
CA PHE A 137 -6.61 -26.92 -9.61
C PHE A 137 -6.90 -25.95 -8.45
N LYS A 138 -6.06 -25.98 -7.40
CA LYS A 138 -6.19 -25.14 -6.21
C LYS A 138 -4.90 -24.36 -5.99
N ARG A 139 -4.75 -23.29 -6.73
CA ARG A 139 -3.53 -22.47 -6.81
C ARG A 139 -3.83 -21.00 -6.96
N VAL A 140 -2.86 -20.17 -6.65
CA VAL A 140 -2.87 -18.71 -6.79
C VAL A 140 -1.70 -18.32 -7.67
N LYS A 141 -1.90 -17.36 -8.55
CA LYS A 141 -0.84 -16.75 -9.33
C LYS A 141 -0.04 -15.79 -8.44
N VAL A 142 1.28 -15.91 -8.51
CA VAL A 142 2.22 -15.06 -7.77
C VAL A 142 3.23 -14.49 -8.76
N ASP A 143 3.26 -13.17 -8.85
CA ASP A 143 4.18 -12.43 -9.71
C ASP A 143 5.31 -11.83 -8.84
N LEU A 144 6.55 -12.22 -9.11
CA LEU A 144 7.76 -11.68 -8.48
C LEU A 144 8.57 -10.95 -9.54
N PHE A 145 8.61 -9.60 -9.47
CA PHE A 145 9.25 -8.79 -10.50
C PHE A 145 10.13 -7.67 -9.93
N TYR A 146 11.16 -7.32 -10.69
CA TYR A 146 11.84 -6.04 -10.53
C TYR A 146 10.93 -4.91 -10.99
N THR A 147 11.08 -3.76 -10.38
CA THR A 147 10.39 -2.52 -10.77
C THR A 147 11.33 -1.33 -10.56
N ASP A 148 10.95 -0.20 -11.12
CA ASP A 148 11.60 1.07 -10.82
C ASP A 148 11.60 1.35 -9.31
N PRO A 149 12.57 2.13 -8.81
CA PRO A 149 12.66 2.46 -7.39
C PRO A 149 11.33 2.99 -6.83
N PHE A 150 10.98 2.55 -5.64
CA PHE A 150 9.80 3.03 -4.95
C PHE A 150 10.00 4.46 -4.46
N LEU A 151 8.95 5.28 -4.48
CA LEU A 151 8.96 6.66 -3.98
C LEU A 151 9.08 6.70 -2.45
N GLN A 152 8.46 5.72 -1.77
CA GLN A 152 8.35 5.68 -0.33
C GLN A 152 8.90 4.38 0.26
N PRO A 153 9.29 4.36 1.54
CA PRO A 153 9.60 3.12 2.26
C PRO A 153 8.41 2.14 2.24
N ALA A 154 8.71 0.85 2.43
CA ALA A 154 7.65 -0.14 2.60
C ALA A 154 6.89 0.09 3.91
N GLU A 155 5.59 -0.10 3.88
CA GLU A 155 4.73 -0.10 5.06
C GLU A 155 4.54 -1.53 5.57
N GLN A 156 4.56 -1.68 6.90
CA GLN A 156 4.24 -2.95 7.56
C GLN A 156 2.84 -2.84 8.15
N ILE A 157 1.89 -3.60 7.62
CA ILE A 157 0.52 -3.63 8.10
C ILE A 157 0.14 -5.08 8.34
N ASP A 158 -0.17 -5.43 9.58
CA ASP A 158 -0.55 -6.79 10.00
C ASP A 158 0.44 -7.88 9.53
N GLY A 159 1.74 -7.58 9.61
CA GLY A 159 2.82 -8.47 9.17
C GLY A 159 3.05 -8.53 7.67
N ILE A 160 2.25 -7.84 6.87
CA ILE A 160 2.38 -7.75 5.41
C ILE A 160 3.20 -6.52 5.04
N ARG A 161 4.26 -6.74 4.29
CA ARG A 161 5.13 -5.70 3.73
C ARG A 161 4.54 -5.20 2.43
N MET A 162 3.98 -4.00 2.44
CA MET A 162 3.28 -3.37 1.33
C MET A 162 4.04 -2.18 0.77
N ALA A 163 3.92 -1.94 -0.53
CA ALA A 163 4.30 -0.63 -1.08
C ALA A 163 3.39 0.47 -0.52
N ALA A 164 3.91 1.66 -0.36
CA ALA A 164 3.09 2.82 0.04
C ALA A 164 1.99 3.10 -0.99
N LEU A 165 0.92 3.73 -0.55
CA LEU A 165 -0.25 3.96 -1.42
C LEU A 165 0.10 4.88 -2.59
N GLU A 166 1.00 5.84 -2.40
CA GLU A 166 1.52 6.74 -3.44
C GLU A 166 2.20 5.96 -4.58
N ASP A 167 2.98 4.94 -4.25
CA ASP A 167 3.63 4.07 -5.24
C ASP A 167 2.58 3.30 -6.04
N ILE A 168 1.56 2.75 -5.35
CA ILE A 168 0.50 1.98 -6.01
C ILE A 168 -0.35 2.88 -6.91
N VAL A 169 -0.64 4.11 -6.49
CA VAL A 169 -1.32 5.11 -7.33
C VAL A 169 -0.54 5.36 -8.62
N ALA A 170 0.76 5.63 -8.51
CA ALA A 170 1.62 5.84 -9.68
C ALA A 170 1.62 4.63 -10.61
N MET A 171 1.72 3.41 -10.05
CA MET A 171 1.69 2.15 -10.82
C MET A 171 0.34 1.95 -11.51
N LYS A 172 -0.79 2.29 -10.89
CA LYS A 172 -2.12 2.19 -11.50
C LYS A 172 -2.31 3.18 -12.65
N VAL A 173 -1.79 4.41 -12.50
CA VAL A 173 -1.76 5.39 -13.60
C VAL A 173 -0.94 4.86 -14.78
N ASP A 174 0.22 4.25 -14.53
CA ASP A 174 1.08 3.67 -15.56
C ASP A 174 0.42 2.49 -16.28
N VAL A 175 -0.34 1.65 -15.57
CA VAL A 175 -1.13 0.57 -16.19
C VAL A 175 -2.20 1.14 -17.12
N VAL A 176 -2.93 2.17 -16.69
CA VAL A 176 -3.98 2.82 -17.50
C VAL A 176 -3.39 3.59 -18.68
N LEU A 177 -2.22 4.21 -18.52
CA LEU A 177 -1.47 4.80 -19.65
C LEU A 177 -1.26 3.78 -20.80
N ARG A 178 -1.07 2.52 -20.47
CA ARG A 178 -0.85 1.41 -21.42
C ARG A 178 -2.13 0.67 -21.80
N GLY A 179 -3.30 1.19 -21.46
CA GLY A 179 -4.60 0.67 -21.87
C GLY A 179 -5.40 -0.07 -20.83
N GLY A 180 -5.04 -0.06 -19.58
CA GLY A 180 -5.75 -0.56 -18.38
C GLY A 180 -6.90 -1.56 -18.58
N ARG A 181 -7.05 -2.49 -17.66
CA ARG A 181 -8.19 -3.40 -17.60
C ARG A 181 -9.31 -2.77 -16.76
N LYS A 182 -10.52 -3.31 -16.85
CA LYS A 182 -11.68 -2.83 -16.07
C LYS A 182 -11.37 -2.69 -14.58
N LYS A 183 -10.70 -3.68 -13.98
CA LYS A 183 -10.28 -3.66 -12.58
C LYS A 183 -9.33 -2.50 -12.23
N ASP A 184 -8.54 -2.00 -13.18
CA ASP A 184 -7.60 -0.91 -12.94
C ASP A 184 -8.31 0.44 -12.87
N PHE A 185 -9.33 0.65 -13.70
CA PHE A 185 -10.23 1.81 -13.59
C PHE A 185 -11.05 1.76 -12.29
N TRP A 186 -11.47 0.56 -11.87
CA TRP A 186 -12.15 0.37 -10.59
C TRP A 186 -11.27 0.81 -9.42
N ASP A 187 -10.01 0.40 -9.44
CA ASP A 187 -9.02 0.77 -8.44
C ASP A 187 -8.77 2.29 -8.44
N LEU A 188 -8.60 2.91 -9.62
CA LEU A 188 -8.43 4.37 -9.73
C LEU A 188 -9.66 5.13 -9.23
N HIS A 189 -10.86 4.64 -9.52
CA HIS A 189 -12.10 5.24 -9.04
C HIS A 189 -12.19 5.22 -7.50
N GLU A 190 -11.74 4.14 -6.83
CA GLU A 190 -11.65 4.11 -5.37
C GLU A 190 -10.60 5.09 -4.85
N LEU A 191 -9.46 5.18 -5.51
CA LEU A 191 -8.37 6.07 -5.13
C LEU A 191 -8.72 7.56 -5.28
N LYS A 192 -9.70 7.93 -6.13
CA LYS A 192 -10.25 9.30 -6.25
C LYS A 192 -10.77 9.86 -4.92
N GLN A 193 -11.16 9.02 -3.97
CA GLN A 193 -11.60 9.48 -2.66
C GLN A 193 -10.46 10.14 -1.85
N ASN A 194 -9.22 9.76 -2.11
CA ASN A 194 -8.05 10.24 -1.37
C ASN A 194 -7.07 11.06 -2.25
N TYR A 195 -7.13 10.91 -3.56
CA TYR A 195 -6.22 11.55 -4.51
C TYR A 195 -6.99 12.23 -5.64
N THR A 196 -6.71 13.49 -5.88
CA THR A 196 -7.16 14.17 -7.10
C THR A 196 -6.43 13.63 -8.32
N ILE A 197 -7.01 13.77 -9.51
CA ILE A 197 -6.33 13.40 -10.77
C ILE A 197 -4.97 14.10 -10.90
N GLY A 198 -4.88 15.38 -10.51
CA GLY A 198 -3.61 16.11 -10.51
C GLY A 198 -2.55 15.46 -9.65
N GLN A 199 -2.89 15.05 -8.44
CA GLN A 199 -1.99 14.32 -7.53
C GLN A 199 -1.57 12.95 -8.10
N MET A 200 -2.50 12.21 -8.71
CA MET A 200 -2.18 10.93 -9.37
C MET A 200 -1.17 11.12 -10.51
N LEU A 201 -1.35 12.16 -11.33
CA LEU A 201 -0.43 12.50 -12.41
C LEU A 201 0.95 12.92 -11.87
N ASP A 202 0.99 13.68 -10.78
CA ASP A 202 2.25 14.10 -10.16
C ASP A 202 3.02 12.91 -9.55
N LEU A 203 2.33 11.95 -8.92
CA LEU A 203 2.93 10.71 -8.43
C LEU A 203 3.49 9.86 -9.58
N HIS A 204 2.74 9.73 -10.67
CA HIS A 204 3.23 9.04 -11.86
C HIS A 204 4.48 9.73 -12.44
N ARG A 205 4.49 11.07 -12.54
CA ARG A 205 5.65 11.81 -13.03
C ARG A 205 6.88 11.63 -12.14
N GLN A 206 6.70 11.56 -10.82
CA GLN A 206 7.79 11.33 -9.88
C GLN A 206 8.39 9.94 -10.02
N ARG A 207 7.53 8.91 -10.19
CA ARG A 207 7.99 7.53 -10.28
C ARG A 207 8.49 7.14 -11.66
N TYR A 208 7.86 7.65 -12.73
CA TYR A 208 8.09 7.29 -14.14
C TYR A 208 8.35 8.52 -15.01
N PRO A 209 9.38 9.36 -14.70
CA PRO A 209 9.59 10.61 -15.42
C PRO A 209 9.86 10.42 -16.91
N TRP A 210 10.41 9.26 -17.32
CA TRP A 210 10.78 8.95 -18.71
C TRP A 210 9.61 8.44 -19.56
N THR A 211 8.51 8.00 -18.95
CA THR A 211 7.31 7.57 -19.67
C THR A 211 6.09 8.45 -19.40
N HIS A 212 6.27 9.51 -18.59
CA HIS A 212 5.17 10.40 -18.23
C HIS A 212 4.76 11.31 -19.38
N GLU A 213 3.65 10.98 -20.02
CA GLU A 213 3.00 11.78 -21.05
C GLU A 213 1.60 12.20 -20.59
N ARG A 214 1.51 13.38 -19.98
CA ARG A 214 0.30 13.88 -19.31
C ARG A 214 -0.95 13.80 -20.20
N GLU A 215 -0.87 14.27 -21.45
CA GLU A 215 -2.01 14.30 -22.37
C GLU A 215 -2.48 12.90 -22.74
N THR A 216 -1.56 11.97 -22.92
CA THR A 216 -1.86 10.57 -23.21
C THR A 216 -2.50 9.90 -21.99
N ILE A 217 -2.01 10.14 -20.77
CA ILE A 217 -2.61 9.61 -19.53
C ILE A 217 -4.05 10.11 -19.40
N ILE A 218 -4.28 11.43 -19.55
CA ILE A 218 -5.63 12.02 -19.42
C ILE A 218 -6.59 11.43 -20.47
N ARG A 219 -6.14 11.29 -21.71
CA ARG A 219 -6.93 10.66 -22.78
C ARG A 219 -7.29 9.21 -22.43
N ASN A 220 -6.33 8.46 -21.88
CA ASN A 220 -6.53 7.05 -21.55
C ASN A 220 -7.40 6.85 -20.31
N PHE A 221 -7.49 7.84 -19.41
CA PHE A 221 -8.44 7.81 -18.28
C PHE A 221 -9.91 7.80 -18.73
N THR A 222 -10.19 8.22 -19.96
CA THR A 222 -11.54 8.19 -20.56
C THR A 222 -11.65 7.24 -21.75
N SER A 223 -10.65 6.39 -21.99
CA SER A 223 -10.63 5.42 -23.07
C SER A 223 -10.89 4.01 -22.50
N PHE A 224 -12.12 3.55 -22.63
CA PHE A 224 -12.57 2.29 -22.01
C PHE A 224 -12.67 1.10 -22.96
N GLN A 225 -12.24 1.23 -24.23
CA GLN A 225 -12.45 0.21 -25.26
C GLN A 225 -11.97 -1.19 -24.86
N LEU A 226 -10.75 -1.31 -24.31
CA LEU A 226 -10.22 -2.58 -23.84
C LEU A 226 -10.88 -3.02 -22.53
N ALA A 227 -11.21 -2.07 -21.65
CA ALA A 227 -11.85 -2.34 -20.38
C ALA A 227 -13.31 -2.78 -20.56
N ASP A 228 -14.04 -2.27 -21.54
CA ASP A 228 -15.44 -2.64 -21.80
C ASP A 228 -15.60 -4.13 -22.15
N GLU A 229 -14.58 -4.73 -22.77
CA GLU A 229 -14.54 -6.15 -23.13
C GLU A 229 -14.09 -7.07 -21.97
N ASP A 230 -13.56 -6.53 -20.88
CA ASP A 230 -13.08 -7.31 -19.73
C ASP A 230 -14.25 -7.63 -18.78
N PHE A 231 -14.07 -8.67 -17.96
CA PHE A 231 -15.04 -9.02 -16.91
C PHE A 231 -15.08 -7.98 -15.79
N ASP A 232 -16.27 -7.78 -15.22
CA ASP A 232 -16.42 -6.96 -14.01
C ASP A 232 -15.64 -7.62 -12.86
N PRO A 233 -14.89 -6.85 -12.09
CA PRO A 233 -14.34 -7.35 -10.84
C PRO A 233 -15.47 -7.62 -9.83
N ASN A 234 -15.29 -8.59 -8.93
CA ASN A 234 -16.26 -8.80 -7.86
C ASN A 234 -16.23 -7.63 -6.88
N CYS A 235 -17.11 -6.64 -7.10
CA CYS A 235 -17.19 -5.41 -6.31
C CYS A 235 -17.90 -5.67 -4.98
N LEU A 236 -17.29 -5.28 -3.87
CA LEU A 236 -17.84 -5.41 -2.52
C LEU A 236 -18.57 -4.13 -2.03
N ARG A 237 -18.61 -3.08 -2.85
CA ARG A 237 -19.24 -1.78 -2.54
C ARG A 237 -20.46 -1.45 -3.39
N GLY A 238 -20.98 -2.43 -4.14
CA GLY A 238 -22.20 -2.25 -4.95
C GLY A 238 -22.06 -1.23 -6.09
N LYS A 239 -20.85 -1.00 -6.58
CA LYS A 239 -20.63 -0.12 -7.73
C LYS A 239 -20.82 -0.87 -9.04
N TYR A 240 -21.17 -0.15 -10.09
CA TYR A 240 -21.37 -0.67 -11.45
C TYR A 240 -20.44 0.03 -12.41
N TRP A 241 -20.02 -0.67 -13.46
CA TRP A 241 -19.07 -0.18 -14.44
C TRP A 241 -19.50 1.13 -15.11
N GLU A 242 -20.80 1.24 -15.44
CA GLU A 242 -21.32 2.45 -16.09
C GLU A 242 -21.17 3.70 -15.22
N PHE A 243 -21.33 3.58 -13.90
CA PHE A 243 -21.08 4.70 -12.97
C PHE A 243 -19.60 5.07 -12.87
N ILE A 244 -18.72 4.08 -12.89
CA ILE A 244 -17.28 4.31 -12.86
C ILE A 244 -16.82 5.08 -14.10
N LYS A 245 -17.38 4.75 -15.27
CA LYS A 245 -17.09 5.47 -16.52
C LYS A 245 -17.63 6.91 -16.54
N MET A 246 -18.75 7.15 -15.89
CA MET A 246 -19.38 8.47 -15.83
C MET A 246 -18.63 9.44 -14.91
N ASP A 247 -17.98 8.94 -13.90
CA ASP A 247 -17.35 9.67 -12.81
C ASP A 247 -15.87 10.00 -13.09
#